data_6ce9e964b751b9b95422710b2b27f924
#
_entry.id   6ce9e964b751b9b95422710b2b27f924
#
_cell.length_a   1.000
_cell.length_b   1.000
_cell.length_c   1.000
_cell.angle_alpha   90.00
_cell.angle_beta   90.00
_cell.angle_gamma   90.00
#
_symmetry.space_group_name_H-M   'P 1'
#
loop_
_entity.id
_entity.type
_entity.pdbx_description
1 polymer ?
#
loop_
_entity_poly.entity_id
_entity_poly.type
_entity_poly.pdbx_seq_one_letter_code
_entity_poly.pdbx_strand_id
1 'polypeptide(L)'
;MKLAAVGSNCIDHYNNLDGGKAFPGGGPVNMAVYTVRLGGEAAYIGPVGNDSYGEIMMEAMKKKGVNISHLRVEEGKTAVSQVELVDGERILGDYEEGVLETYVLSDEDMDFIQNFDVVICDVWGKVEGQFKELKERGITTAFDCATYLESNASEQAIPYTDFLFYSTDENDSSRLREQMKKIHEKGPKYVICMMGTAGSMCYDGKDFHRFGIIPCEEVVDSMGAGDSYIAGFLKGMIEGKTIEEAMKLGAANATETLKYFGAW
;
A
#
# COMPACT_ATOMS: atom_id res chain seq x y z
N MET A 1 14.32 3.95 7.47
CA MET A 1 13.33 4.53 6.54
C MET A 1 12.22 5.19 7.32
N LYS A 2 11.84 6.40 6.90
CA LYS A 2 10.65 7.13 7.36
C LYS A 2 9.62 7.15 6.22
N LEU A 3 8.45 6.57 6.44
CA LEU A 3 7.37 6.45 5.45
C LEU A 3 6.21 7.37 5.80
N ALA A 4 5.78 8.22 4.86
CA ALA A 4 4.49 8.90 4.89
C ALA A 4 3.47 8.07 4.09
N ALA A 5 2.50 7.49 4.75
CA ALA A 5 1.43 6.71 4.13
C ALA A 5 0.17 7.58 4.03
N VAL A 6 -0.34 7.77 2.82
CA VAL A 6 -1.33 8.82 2.52
C VAL A 6 -2.57 8.23 1.87
N GLY A 7 -3.73 8.71 2.28
CA GLY A 7 -5.00 8.48 1.58
C GLY A 7 -5.80 7.34 2.16
N SER A 8 -5.90 6.22 1.46
CA SER A 8 -6.89 5.20 1.78
C SER A 8 -6.68 4.55 3.16
N ASN A 9 -7.77 4.34 3.82
CA ASN A 9 -7.96 3.46 4.96
C ASN A 9 -9.34 2.84 4.82
N CYS A 10 -9.57 1.69 5.40
CA CYS A 10 -10.92 1.13 5.51
C CYS A 10 -11.03 0.19 6.69
N ILE A 11 -12.26 -0.04 7.11
CA ILE A 11 -12.59 -1.15 7.99
C ILE A 11 -13.06 -2.31 7.12
N ASP A 12 -12.38 -3.44 7.18
CA ASP A 12 -12.82 -4.70 6.58
C ASP A 12 -13.87 -5.32 7.51
N HIS A 13 -15.14 -5.23 7.09
CA HIS A 13 -16.26 -5.70 7.87
C HIS A 13 -16.76 -7.05 7.37
N TYR A 14 -16.57 -8.09 8.18
CA TYR A 14 -16.99 -9.47 7.89
C TYR A 14 -18.38 -9.74 8.44
N ASN A 15 -19.40 -9.69 7.58
CA ASN A 15 -20.78 -9.92 7.96
C ASN A 15 -21.06 -11.37 8.36
N ASN A 16 -20.34 -12.34 7.80
CA ASN A 16 -20.56 -13.77 8.00
C ASN A 16 -19.68 -14.41 9.10
N LEU A 17 -18.86 -13.63 9.80
CA LEU A 17 -18.23 -14.10 11.03
C LEU A 17 -19.12 -13.81 12.22
N ASP A 18 -19.10 -14.70 13.22
CA ASP A 18 -19.98 -14.64 14.40
C ASP A 18 -20.04 -13.24 15.03
N GLY A 19 -21.23 -12.63 14.98
CA GLY A 19 -21.49 -11.28 15.52
C GLY A 19 -21.03 -10.11 14.65
N GLY A 20 -20.52 -10.37 13.44
CA GLY A 20 -19.84 -9.39 12.60
C GLY A 20 -18.48 -9.02 13.18
N LYS A 21 -17.43 -9.00 12.38
CA LYS A 21 -16.09 -8.59 12.83
C LYS A 21 -15.54 -7.49 11.95
N ALA A 22 -14.96 -6.49 12.58
CA ALA A 22 -14.36 -5.33 11.92
C ALA A 22 -12.85 -5.32 12.17
N PHE A 23 -12.07 -5.26 11.08
CA PHE A 23 -10.61 -5.20 11.14
C PHE A 23 -10.13 -3.94 10.44
N PRO A 24 -9.21 -3.17 11.07
CA PRO A 24 -8.57 -2.05 10.38
C PRO A 24 -7.73 -2.54 9.21
N GLY A 25 -7.84 -1.83 8.08
CA GLY A 25 -7.15 -2.13 6.84
C GLY A 25 -6.92 -0.88 5.98
N GLY A 26 -6.72 -1.10 4.68
CA GLY A 26 -6.33 -0.08 3.71
C GLY A 26 -4.84 -0.12 3.43
N GLY A 27 -4.47 -0.11 2.14
CA GLY A 27 -3.08 -0.29 1.70
C GLY A 27 -2.08 0.62 2.40
N PRO A 28 -2.24 1.97 2.38
CA PRO A 28 -1.33 2.89 3.06
C PRO A 28 -1.23 2.64 4.57
N VAL A 29 -2.33 2.36 5.27
CA VAL A 29 -2.30 2.04 6.70
C VAL A 29 -1.51 0.76 6.95
N ASN A 30 -1.75 -0.29 6.16
CA ASN A 30 -1.02 -1.55 6.23
C ASN A 30 0.49 -1.31 6.04
N MET A 31 0.88 -0.55 4.99
CA MET A 31 2.29 -0.23 4.70
C MET A 31 2.95 0.57 5.83
N ALA A 32 2.22 1.48 6.49
CA ALA A 32 2.71 2.20 7.66
C ALA A 32 3.00 1.25 8.83
N VAL A 33 2.05 0.37 9.16
CA VAL A 33 2.23 -0.63 10.22
C VAL A 33 3.40 -1.57 9.94
N TYR A 34 3.52 -2.05 8.70
CA TYR A 34 4.62 -2.92 8.30
C TYR A 34 5.98 -2.22 8.32
N THR A 35 6.01 -0.92 7.99
CA THR A 35 7.23 -0.12 8.12
C THR A 35 7.70 -0.05 9.58
N VAL A 36 6.78 0.19 10.52
CA VAL A 36 7.10 0.17 11.95
C VAL A 36 7.54 -1.22 12.41
N ARG A 37 6.86 -2.28 11.95
CA ARG A 37 7.26 -3.68 12.23
C ARG A 37 8.70 -3.98 11.81
N LEU A 38 9.15 -3.39 10.71
CA LEU A 38 10.51 -3.52 10.20
C LEU A 38 11.54 -2.59 10.90
N GLY A 39 11.13 -1.88 11.96
CA GLY A 39 11.99 -0.95 12.69
C GLY A 39 12.18 0.41 12.02
N GLY A 40 11.33 0.79 11.07
CA GLY A 40 11.23 2.13 10.52
C GLY A 40 10.30 3.04 11.33
N GLU A 41 10.20 4.30 10.91
CA GLU A 41 9.19 5.25 11.37
C GLU A 41 8.13 5.42 10.29
N ALA A 42 6.86 5.53 10.69
CA ALA A 42 5.78 5.78 9.74
C ALA A 42 4.74 6.75 10.29
N ALA A 43 4.20 7.60 9.43
CA ALA A 43 3.02 8.39 9.69
C ALA A 43 1.90 8.02 8.73
N TYR A 44 0.67 8.07 9.22
CA TYR A 44 -0.52 8.03 8.38
C TYR A 44 -1.14 9.43 8.27
N ILE A 45 -1.45 9.84 7.04
CA ILE A 45 -2.01 11.13 6.68
C ILE A 45 -3.28 10.86 5.86
N GLY A 46 -4.43 11.12 6.44
CA GLY A 46 -5.72 10.83 5.81
C GLY A 46 -6.89 11.04 6.76
N PRO A 47 -8.14 10.93 6.28
CA PRO A 47 -9.32 11.13 7.09
C PRO A 47 -9.85 9.82 7.67
N VAL A 48 -10.51 9.93 8.83
CA VAL A 48 -11.48 8.95 9.34
C VAL A 48 -12.76 9.67 9.72
N GLY A 49 -13.87 8.96 9.73
CA GLY A 49 -15.14 9.50 10.21
C GLY A 49 -15.16 9.72 11.72
N ASN A 50 -16.10 10.55 12.20
CA ASN A 50 -16.39 10.74 13.62
C ASN A 50 -17.30 9.63 14.17
N ASP A 51 -17.05 8.39 13.77
CA ASP A 51 -17.81 7.20 14.12
C ASP A 51 -16.94 6.16 14.88
N SER A 52 -17.58 5.07 15.33
CA SER A 52 -16.89 4.01 16.06
C SER A 52 -15.78 3.32 15.23
N TYR A 53 -15.91 3.30 13.93
CA TYR A 53 -14.89 2.74 13.03
C TYR A 53 -13.65 3.64 12.94
N GLY A 54 -13.85 4.97 12.95
CA GLY A 54 -12.73 5.92 13.06
C GLY A 54 -11.97 5.78 14.36
N GLU A 55 -12.68 5.58 15.49
CA GLU A 55 -12.04 5.31 16.78
C GLU A 55 -11.22 4.02 16.76
N ILE A 56 -11.78 2.91 16.23
CA ILE A 56 -11.08 1.63 16.07
C ILE A 56 -9.81 1.80 15.23
N MET A 57 -9.90 2.50 14.10
CA MET A 57 -8.77 2.73 13.21
C MET A 57 -7.65 3.51 13.90
N MET A 58 -8.00 4.63 14.55
CA MET A 58 -7.02 5.47 15.26
C MET A 58 -6.32 4.72 16.40
N GLU A 59 -7.07 3.98 17.21
CA GLU A 59 -6.51 3.21 18.32
C GLU A 59 -5.60 2.10 17.83
N ALA A 60 -6.00 1.40 16.77
CA ALA A 60 -5.21 0.32 16.18
C ALA A 60 -3.87 0.84 15.63
N MET A 61 -3.87 1.94 14.87
CA MET A 61 -2.64 2.57 14.37
C MET A 61 -1.72 3.05 15.51
N LYS A 62 -2.28 3.73 16.52
CA LYS A 62 -1.51 4.15 17.72
C LYS A 62 -0.85 2.97 18.41
N LYS A 63 -1.60 1.88 18.62
CA LYS A 63 -1.10 0.65 19.26
C LYS A 63 0.05 0.02 18.49
N LYS A 64 0.06 0.17 17.16
CA LYS A 64 1.15 -0.31 16.29
C LYS A 64 2.32 0.68 16.15
N GLY A 65 2.24 1.85 16.79
CA GLY A 65 3.31 2.85 16.79
C GLY A 65 3.35 3.75 15.54
N VAL A 66 2.28 3.79 14.77
CA VAL A 66 2.15 4.71 13.64
C VAL A 66 1.85 6.11 14.14
N ASN A 67 2.58 7.11 13.65
CA ASN A 67 2.29 8.52 13.93
C ASN A 67 1.01 8.94 13.21
N ILE A 68 0.01 9.40 13.95
CA ILE A 68 -1.28 9.86 13.42
C ILE A 68 -1.52 11.36 13.65
N SER A 69 -0.47 12.16 13.80
CA SER A 69 -0.59 13.61 14.06
C SER A 69 -1.26 14.38 12.91
N HIS A 70 -1.25 13.83 11.70
CA HIS A 70 -1.89 14.36 10.50
C HIS A 70 -3.10 13.51 10.04
N LEU A 71 -3.62 12.65 10.91
CA LEU A 71 -4.92 12.04 10.69
C LEU A 71 -6.00 13.05 11.05
N ARG A 72 -6.99 13.22 10.18
CA ARG A 72 -8.14 14.10 10.39
C ARG A 72 -9.37 13.29 10.77
N VAL A 73 -10.10 13.73 11.78
CA VAL A 73 -11.43 13.21 12.11
C VAL A 73 -12.45 14.14 11.49
N GLU A 74 -13.21 13.65 10.53
CA GLU A 74 -14.17 14.45 9.75
C GLU A 74 -15.61 14.02 10.07
N GLU A 75 -16.57 14.92 9.90
CA GLU A 75 -17.98 14.58 10.10
C GLU A 75 -18.45 13.65 9.00
N GLY A 76 -18.83 12.42 9.37
CA GLY A 76 -19.28 11.40 8.44
C GLY A 76 -18.81 10.00 8.85
N LYS A 77 -18.91 9.06 7.91
CA LYS A 77 -18.52 7.66 8.13
C LYS A 77 -17.06 7.43 7.72
N THR A 78 -16.39 6.56 8.46
CA THR A 78 -15.13 5.94 8.04
C THR A 78 -15.39 4.99 6.87
N ALA A 79 -14.42 4.88 5.95
CA ALA A 79 -14.53 3.95 4.82
C ALA A 79 -14.65 2.49 5.28
N VAL A 80 -15.51 1.74 4.61
CA VAL A 80 -15.80 0.33 4.93
C VAL A 80 -15.78 -0.52 3.68
N SER A 81 -15.06 -1.63 3.74
CA SER A 81 -15.12 -2.71 2.76
C SER A 81 -15.94 -3.86 3.35
N GLN A 82 -17.00 -4.27 2.67
CA GLN A 82 -17.75 -5.47 3.05
C GLN A 82 -16.95 -6.70 2.59
N VAL A 83 -16.76 -7.65 3.48
CA VAL A 83 -15.99 -8.85 3.20
C VAL A 83 -16.79 -10.07 3.66
N GLU A 84 -16.76 -11.13 2.87
CA GLU A 84 -17.25 -12.44 3.26
C GLU A 84 -16.09 -13.45 3.24
N LEU A 85 -16.06 -14.33 4.22
CA LEU A 85 -15.12 -15.46 4.25
C LEU A 85 -15.91 -16.73 3.84
N VAL A 86 -15.60 -17.27 2.65
CA VAL A 86 -16.24 -18.46 2.11
C VAL A 86 -15.17 -19.51 1.83
N ASP A 87 -15.23 -20.66 2.48
CA ASP A 87 -14.27 -21.76 2.35
C ASP A 87 -12.79 -21.34 2.54
N GLY A 88 -12.56 -20.33 3.41
CA GLY A 88 -11.23 -19.79 3.67
C GLY A 88 -10.78 -18.71 2.67
N GLU A 89 -11.58 -18.43 1.64
CA GLU A 89 -11.32 -17.36 0.68
C GLU A 89 -12.13 -16.10 1.01
N ARG A 90 -11.55 -14.93 0.75
CA ARG A 90 -12.17 -13.63 0.95
C ARG A 90 -12.88 -13.17 -0.31
N ILE A 91 -14.15 -12.89 -0.19
CA ILE A 91 -14.95 -12.27 -1.24
C ILE A 91 -15.17 -10.81 -0.84
N LEU A 92 -14.60 -9.90 -1.63
CA LEU A 92 -14.81 -8.47 -1.46
C LEU A 92 -16.18 -8.09 -2.04
N GLY A 93 -16.99 -7.41 -1.24
CA GLY A 93 -18.30 -6.90 -1.60
C GLY A 93 -18.26 -5.38 -1.84
N ASP A 94 -19.31 -4.70 -1.37
CA ASP A 94 -19.45 -3.26 -1.51
C ASP A 94 -18.37 -2.49 -0.75
N TYR A 95 -17.91 -1.38 -1.34
CA TYR A 95 -16.97 -0.46 -0.72
C TYR A 95 -17.63 0.91 -0.57
N GLU A 96 -17.74 1.39 0.68
CA GLU A 96 -18.21 2.72 1.01
C GLU A 96 -16.99 3.60 1.36
N GLU A 97 -16.76 4.65 0.59
CA GLU A 97 -15.59 5.53 0.77
C GLU A 97 -15.72 6.46 1.99
N GLY A 98 -16.95 6.80 2.38
CA GLY A 98 -17.19 7.71 3.50
C GLY A 98 -16.48 9.06 3.33
N VAL A 99 -15.85 9.55 4.40
CA VAL A 99 -15.11 10.83 4.39
C VAL A 99 -13.89 10.82 3.46
N LEU A 100 -13.44 9.67 2.99
CA LEU A 100 -12.34 9.57 2.03
C LEU A 100 -12.73 10.09 0.64
N GLU A 101 -14.01 10.06 0.26
CA GLU A 101 -14.50 10.42 -1.08
C GLU A 101 -14.01 11.80 -1.56
N THR A 102 -13.94 12.76 -0.65
CA THR A 102 -13.55 14.16 -0.94
C THR A 102 -12.18 14.55 -0.41
N TYR A 103 -11.39 13.55 0.01
CA TYR A 103 -10.10 13.81 0.63
C TYR A 103 -9.09 14.40 -0.36
N VAL A 104 -8.35 15.39 0.13
CA VAL A 104 -7.18 15.99 -0.53
C VAL A 104 -6.14 16.34 0.53
N LEU A 105 -4.85 16.28 0.17
CA LEU A 105 -3.76 16.78 1.00
C LEU A 105 -3.85 18.29 1.13
N SER A 106 -3.70 18.80 2.35
CA SER A 106 -3.53 20.23 2.61
C SER A 106 -2.07 20.65 2.42
N ASP A 107 -1.81 21.96 2.36
CA ASP A 107 -0.44 22.49 2.35
C ASP A 107 0.34 22.07 3.61
N GLU A 108 -0.31 22.01 4.77
CA GLU A 108 0.29 21.54 6.02
C GLU A 108 0.70 20.04 5.94
N ASP A 109 -0.15 19.19 5.32
CA ASP A 109 0.19 17.81 5.06
C ASP A 109 1.38 17.69 4.11
N MET A 110 1.40 18.49 3.04
CA MET A 110 2.51 18.54 2.08
C MET A 110 3.84 18.94 2.76
N ASP A 111 3.81 19.93 3.64
CA ASP A 111 4.98 20.37 4.39
C ASP A 111 5.44 19.31 5.40
N PHE A 112 4.49 18.61 6.02
CA PHE A 112 4.79 17.51 6.94
C PHE A 112 5.47 16.33 6.22
N ILE A 113 4.96 15.95 5.03
CA ILE A 113 5.47 14.84 4.21
C ILE A 113 6.95 15.06 3.83
N GLN A 114 7.42 16.32 3.69
CA GLN A 114 8.84 16.62 3.38
C GLN A 114 9.83 16.12 4.43
N ASN A 115 9.38 15.77 5.63
CA ASN A 115 10.23 15.20 6.68
C ASN A 115 10.41 13.67 6.57
N PHE A 116 9.85 13.04 5.53
CA PHE A 116 9.89 11.60 5.31
C PHE A 116 10.78 11.27 4.10
N ASP A 117 11.29 10.05 4.09
CA ASP A 117 12.16 9.56 3.01
C ASP A 117 11.35 9.22 1.75
N VAL A 118 10.10 8.79 1.92
CA VAL A 118 9.19 8.40 0.83
C VAL A 118 7.74 8.58 1.25
N VAL A 119 6.92 9.04 0.31
CA VAL A 119 5.45 9.03 0.42
C VAL A 119 4.88 7.89 -0.40
N ILE A 120 3.90 7.18 0.15
CA ILE A 120 3.16 6.10 -0.53
C ILE A 120 1.66 6.38 -0.50
N CYS A 121 1.01 6.15 -1.64
CA CYS A 121 -0.44 6.11 -1.79
C CYS A 121 -0.83 4.90 -2.64
N ASP A 122 -2.10 4.55 -2.63
CA ASP A 122 -2.67 3.54 -3.50
C ASP A 122 -3.77 4.10 -4.43
N VAL A 123 -4.28 3.25 -5.29
CA VAL A 123 -5.30 3.59 -6.29
C VAL A 123 -6.63 4.10 -5.69
N TRP A 124 -6.86 3.88 -4.39
CA TRP A 124 -8.06 4.33 -3.67
C TRP A 124 -7.84 5.59 -2.82
N GLY A 125 -6.61 6.12 -2.78
CA GLY A 125 -6.21 7.14 -1.81
C GLY A 125 -6.66 8.57 -2.11
N LYS A 126 -7.25 8.86 -3.29
CA LYS A 126 -7.81 10.16 -3.71
C LYS A 126 -6.79 11.31 -3.85
N VAL A 127 -5.49 11.03 -3.75
CA VAL A 127 -4.43 12.06 -3.84
C VAL A 127 -3.58 11.94 -5.11
N GLU A 128 -3.98 11.10 -6.05
CA GLU A 128 -3.27 10.89 -7.32
C GLU A 128 -3.05 12.18 -8.11
N GLY A 129 -4.02 13.10 -8.10
CA GLY A 129 -3.90 14.41 -8.75
C GLY A 129 -2.84 15.33 -8.13
N GLN A 130 -2.41 15.06 -6.89
CA GLN A 130 -1.40 15.83 -6.16
C GLN A 130 0.01 15.24 -6.27
N PHE A 131 0.18 14.09 -6.94
CA PHE A 131 1.49 13.44 -7.13
C PHE A 131 2.46 14.34 -7.90
N LYS A 132 1.95 15.15 -8.84
CA LYS A 132 2.77 16.15 -9.54
C LYS A 132 3.41 17.12 -8.56
N GLU A 133 2.63 17.68 -7.65
CA GLU A 133 3.12 18.64 -6.65
C GLU A 133 4.09 17.98 -5.67
N LEU A 134 3.81 16.78 -5.17
CA LEU A 134 4.73 16.01 -4.35
C LEU A 134 6.09 15.86 -5.04
N LYS A 135 6.08 15.53 -6.32
CA LYS A 135 7.30 15.39 -7.13
C LYS A 135 8.03 16.72 -7.32
N GLU A 136 7.31 17.80 -7.61
CA GLU A 136 7.89 19.15 -7.78
C GLU A 136 8.52 19.68 -6.48
N ARG A 137 8.00 19.28 -5.31
CA ARG A 137 8.60 19.54 -3.99
C ARG A 137 9.82 18.68 -3.68
N GLY A 138 10.23 17.78 -4.61
CA GLY A 138 11.41 16.91 -4.47
C GLY A 138 11.19 15.69 -3.56
N ILE A 139 9.96 15.35 -3.26
CA ILE A 139 9.61 14.20 -2.43
C ILE A 139 9.73 12.93 -3.27
N THR A 140 10.34 11.88 -2.70
CA THR A 140 10.35 10.55 -3.31
C THR A 140 8.95 9.93 -3.21
N THR A 141 8.39 9.53 -4.35
CA THR A 141 7.01 9.07 -4.45
C THR A 141 6.92 7.58 -4.74
N ALA A 142 5.98 6.91 -4.11
CA ALA A 142 5.61 5.53 -4.38
C ALA A 142 4.09 5.43 -4.58
N PHE A 143 3.64 4.59 -5.50
CA PHE A 143 2.23 4.39 -5.79
C PHE A 143 1.93 2.91 -6.03
N ASP A 144 0.89 2.41 -5.37
CA ASP A 144 0.38 1.06 -5.60
C ASP A 144 -0.90 1.11 -6.45
N CYS A 145 -0.77 0.61 -7.67
CA CYS A 145 -1.91 0.46 -8.58
C CYS A 145 -2.78 -0.75 -8.26
N ALA A 146 -2.39 -1.61 -7.31
CA ALA A 146 -3.00 -2.92 -7.10
C ALA A 146 -3.14 -3.68 -8.44
N THR A 147 -4.34 -4.05 -8.86
CA THR A 147 -4.63 -4.66 -10.18
C THR A 147 -5.20 -3.65 -11.19
N TYR A 148 -5.21 -2.35 -10.87
CA TYR A 148 -5.91 -1.29 -11.59
C TYR A 148 -4.96 -0.33 -12.34
N LEU A 149 -4.00 -0.89 -13.09
CA LEU A 149 -3.01 -0.10 -13.86
C LEU A 149 -3.64 0.91 -14.85
N GLU A 150 -4.81 0.58 -15.38
CA GLU A 150 -5.51 1.38 -16.41
C GLU A 150 -6.62 2.26 -15.79
N SER A 151 -6.67 2.38 -14.46
CA SER A 151 -7.61 3.29 -13.80
C SER A 151 -7.19 4.75 -13.98
N ASN A 152 -8.17 5.66 -13.89
CA ASN A 152 -7.90 7.10 -13.94
C ASN A 152 -6.91 7.54 -12.85
N ALA A 153 -6.99 6.99 -11.65
CA ALA A 153 -6.07 7.29 -10.56
C ALA A 153 -4.63 6.87 -10.91
N SER A 154 -4.46 5.64 -11.44
CA SER A 154 -3.14 5.16 -11.88
C SER A 154 -2.57 6.01 -13.01
N GLU A 155 -3.37 6.37 -14.01
CA GLU A 155 -2.93 7.20 -15.13
C GLU A 155 -2.45 8.59 -14.69
N GLN A 156 -3.07 9.17 -13.66
CA GLN A 156 -2.68 10.47 -13.11
C GLN A 156 -1.40 10.38 -12.26
N ALA A 157 -1.23 9.33 -11.45
CA ALA A 157 -0.10 9.18 -10.53
C ALA A 157 1.19 8.71 -11.23
N ILE A 158 1.08 7.77 -12.18
CA ILE A 158 2.22 7.12 -12.85
C ILE A 158 3.31 8.11 -13.31
N PRO A 159 3.02 9.24 -14.01
CA PRO A 159 4.05 10.14 -14.51
C PRO A 159 4.91 10.81 -13.42
N TYR A 160 4.42 10.82 -12.19
CA TYR A 160 5.04 11.50 -11.06
C TYR A 160 5.50 10.55 -9.95
N THR A 161 5.55 9.26 -10.25
CA THR A 161 5.91 8.19 -9.33
C THR A 161 7.37 7.76 -9.52
N ASP A 162 8.14 7.59 -8.43
CA ASP A 162 9.48 6.99 -8.48
C ASP A 162 9.41 5.46 -8.42
N PHE A 163 8.61 4.92 -7.48
CA PHE A 163 8.42 3.49 -7.26
C PHE A 163 6.98 3.10 -7.55
N LEU A 164 6.74 2.49 -8.71
CA LEU A 164 5.41 2.01 -9.06
C LEU A 164 5.27 0.54 -8.75
N PHE A 165 4.22 0.20 -8.00
CA PHE A 165 3.84 -1.17 -7.69
C PHE A 165 2.53 -1.53 -8.38
N TYR A 166 2.42 -2.77 -8.80
CA TYR A 166 1.16 -3.37 -9.24
C TYR A 166 1.20 -4.89 -9.11
N SER A 167 0.03 -5.50 -9.11
CA SER A 167 -0.15 -6.95 -8.98
C SER A 167 -0.77 -7.54 -10.25
N THR A 168 -0.40 -8.78 -10.58
CA THR A 168 -0.99 -9.54 -11.68
C THR A 168 -0.95 -11.04 -11.38
N ASP A 169 -1.88 -11.79 -11.97
CA ASP A 169 -1.87 -13.25 -11.98
C ASP A 169 -1.02 -13.81 -13.14
N GLU A 170 -0.48 -12.95 -14.01
CA GLU A 170 0.41 -13.36 -15.10
C GLU A 170 1.78 -13.76 -14.56
N ASN A 171 2.35 -14.82 -15.15
CA ASN A 171 3.74 -15.15 -14.94
C ASN A 171 4.65 -14.29 -15.81
N ASP A 172 5.98 -14.34 -15.54
CA ASP A 172 6.98 -13.68 -16.36
C ASP A 172 6.84 -14.08 -17.84
N SER A 173 6.60 -13.11 -18.67
CA SER A 173 6.40 -13.26 -20.11
C SER A 173 6.98 -12.05 -20.86
N SER A 174 7.21 -12.23 -22.17
CA SER A 174 7.63 -11.12 -23.01
C SER A 174 6.60 -9.98 -23.02
N ARG A 175 5.31 -10.30 -22.93
CA ARG A 175 4.21 -9.32 -22.84
C ARG A 175 4.32 -8.50 -21.56
N LEU A 176 4.48 -9.17 -20.41
CA LEU A 176 4.59 -8.51 -19.11
C LEU A 176 5.82 -7.58 -19.06
N ARG A 177 6.95 -8.06 -19.56
CA ARG A 177 8.18 -7.25 -19.66
C ARG A 177 8.01 -6.03 -20.54
N GLU A 178 7.33 -6.17 -21.67
CA GLU A 178 7.03 -5.04 -22.57
C GLU A 178 6.07 -4.03 -21.91
N GLN A 179 5.08 -4.50 -21.14
CA GLN A 179 4.21 -3.64 -20.35
C GLN A 179 5.00 -2.84 -19.30
N MET A 180 5.90 -3.49 -18.56
CA MET A 180 6.74 -2.81 -17.57
C MET A 180 7.62 -1.73 -18.18
N LYS A 181 8.19 -1.96 -19.39
CA LYS A 181 8.94 -0.94 -20.11
C LYS A 181 8.07 0.26 -20.48
N LYS A 182 6.88 0.01 -21.04
CA LYS A 182 5.94 1.08 -21.39
C LYS A 182 5.50 1.91 -20.18
N ILE A 183 5.35 1.28 -19.02
CA ILE A 183 5.04 1.97 -17.78
C ILE A 183 6.25 2.84 -17.35
N HIS A 184 7.45 2.29 -17.40
CA HIS A 184 8.67 3.03 -17.06
C HIS A 184 8.87 4.27 -17.95
N GLU A 185 8.57 4.18 -19.25
CA GLU A 185 8.62 5.30 -20.20
C GLU A 185 7.69 6.46 -19.82
N LYS A 186 6.65 6.21 -18.99
CA LYS A 186 5.72 7.23 -18.53
C LYS A 186 6.23 8.03 -17.32
N GLY A 187 7.31 7.59 -16.62
CA GLY A 187 7.89 8.35 -15.52
C GLY A 187 8.54 7.59 -14.38
N PRO A 188 8.04 6.42 -13.95
CA PRO A 188 8.60 5.71 -12.81
C PRO A 188 10.07 5.32 -13.00
N LYS A 189 10.88 5.50 -11.97
CA LYS A 189 12.27 5.02 -11.96
C LYS A 189 12.34 3.50 -11.82
N TYR A 190 11.42 2.95 -11.04
CA TYR A 190 11.31 1.52 -10.78
C TYR A 190 9.87 1.08 -10.99
N VAL A 191 9.68 0.04 -11.77
CA VAL A 191 8.36 -0.61 -11.98
C VAL A 191 8.42 -1.99 -11.35
N ILE A 192 7.62 -2.22 -10.32
CA ILE A 192 7.61 -3.45 -9.54
C ILE A 192 6.29 -4.18 -9.76
N CYS A 193 6.39 -5.40 -10.27
CA CYS A 193 5.26 -6.30 -10.49
C CYS A 193 5.27 -7.40 -9.46
N MET A 194 4.19 -7.53 -8.69
CA MET A 194 3.95 -8.63 -7.75
C MET A 194 3.10 -9.68 -8.45
N MET A 195 3.59 -10.94 -8.49
CA MET A 195 3.00 -12.06 -9.26
C MET A 195 2.53 -13.20 -8.35
N GLY A 196 2.10 -12.87 -7.12
CA GLY A 196 1.63 -13.84 -6.14
C GLY A 196 2.67 -14.94 -5.88
N THR A 197 2.29 -16.20 -6.08
CA THR A 197 3.16 -17.36 -5.88
C THR A 197 4.33 -17.46 -6.86
N ALA A 198 4.29 -16.72 -7.98
CA ALA A 198 5.41 -16.61 -8.92
C ALA A 198 6.50 -15.63 -8.47
N GLY A 199 6.29 -14.94 -7.32
CA GLY A 199 7.22 -13.98 -6.76
C GLY A 199 7.02 -12.56 -7.29
N SER A 200 8.12 -11.90 -7.62
CA SER A 200 8.08 -10.51 -8.07
C SER A 200 9.13 -10.22 -9.14
N MET A 201 8.92 -9.15 -9.89
CA MET A 201 9.85 -8.63 -10.88
C MET A 201 9.96 -7.11 -10.76
N CYS A 202 11.17 -6.56 -10.85
CA CYS A 202 11.45 -5.14 -10.88
C CYS A 202 12.17 -4.79 -12.18
N TYR A 203 11.72 -3.75 -12.87
CA TYR A 203 12.40 -3.14 -14.00
C TYR A 203 12.94 -1.77 -13.57
N ASP A 204 14.24 -1.55 -13.75
CA ASP A 204 14.95 -0.33 -13.33
C ASP A 204 15.26 0.64 -14.48
N GLY A 205 14.64 0.42 -15.64
CA GLY A 205 14.89 1.16 -16.88
C GLY A 205 15.98 0.54 -17.75
N LYS A 206 16.71 -0.45 -17.25
CA LYS A 206 17.77 -1.14 -17.98
C LYS A 206 17.62 -2.65 -17.89
N ASP A 207 17.56 -3.19 -16.68
CA ASP A 207 17.56 -4.63 -16.43
C ASP A 207 16.28 -5.06 -15.69
N PHE A 208 15.93 -6.34 -15.87
CA PHE A 208 14.85 -7.00 -15.12
C PHE A 208 15.45 -7.84 -14.01
N HIS A 209 15.08 -7.50 -12.78
CA HIS A 209 15.43 -8.25 -11.57
C HIS A 209 14.27 -9.12 -11.17
N ARG A 210 14.54 -10.35 -10.73
CA ARG A 210 13.50 -11.29 -10.29
C ARG A 210 13.84 -11.85 -8.92
N PHE A 211 12.80 -12.02 -8.11
CA PHE A 211 12.88 -12.74 -6.87
C PHE A 211 11.65 -13.66 -6.74
N GLY A 212 11.88 -14.89 -6.33
CA GLY A 212 10.80 -15.84 -6.06
C GLY A 212 10.09 -15.53 -4.74
N ILE A 213 9.38 -16.52 -4.22
CA ILE A 213 8.79 -16.45 -2.89
C ILE A 213 9.76 -16.99 -1.85
N ILE A 214 9.60 -16.57 -0.59
CA ILE A 214 10.15 -17.27 0.56
C ILE A 214 9.05 -18.23 1.05
N PRO A 215 9.30 -19.54 1.09
CA PRO A 215 8.28 -20.51 1.46
C PRO A 215 7.68 -20.25 2.84
N CYS A 216 6.36 -20.35 2.96
CA CYS A 216 5.62 -20.37 4.20
C CYS A 216 5.12 -21.80 4.44
N GLU A 217 5.34 -22.35 5.64
CA GLU A 217 4.92 -23.72 5.95
C GLU A 217 3.39 -23.85 5.96
N GLU A 218 2.71 -22.82 6.49
CA GLU A 218 1.25 -22.73 6.55
C GLU A 218 0.82 -21.30 6.24
N VAL A 219 -0.03 -21.14 5.24
CA VAL A 219 -0.65 -19.86 4.92
C VAL A 219 -1.97 -19.77 5.66
N VAL A 220 -2.02 -18.89 6.67
CA VAL A 220 -3.24 -18.65 7.46
C VAL A 220 -4.14 -17.65 6.71
N ASP A 221 -3.52 -16.59 6.14
CA ASP A 221 -4.23 -15.53 5.46
C ASP A 221 -3.29 -14.76 4.52
N SER A 222 -3.78 -14.31 3.37
CA SER A 222 -3.00 -13.53 2.41
C SER A 222 -3.26 -12.02 2.47
N MET A 223 -4.13 -11.55 3.38
CA MET A 223 -4.44 -10.13 3.53
C MET A 223 -3.19 -9.32 3.88
N GLY A 224 -2.98 -8.22 3.14
CA GLY A 224 -1.85 -7.33 3.37
C GLY A 224 -0.49 -7.87 2.93
N ALA A 225 -0.40 -9.06 2.32
CA ALA A 225 0.89 -9.61 1.86
C ALA A 225 1.55 -8.70 0.80
N GLY A 226 0.77 -8.13 -0.11
CA GLY A 226 1.23 -7.13 -1.09
C GLY A 226 1.77 -5.88 -0.42
N ASP A 227 0.99 -5.28 0.49
CA ASP A 227 1.38 -4.08 1.25
C ASP A 227 2.65 -4.33 2.07
N SER A 228 2.74 -5.52 2.64
CA SER A 228 3.88 -5.97 3.40
C SER A 228 5.14 -6.11 2.53
N TYR A 229 4.99 -6.66 1.31
CA TYR A 229 6.06 -6.70 0.32
C TYR A 229 6.52 -5.27 -0.04
N ILE A 230 5.60 -4.36 -0.33
CA ILE A 230 5.88 -2.96 -0.69
C ILE A 230 6.68 -2.27 0.41
N ALA A 231 6.23 -2.37 1.67
CA ALA A 231 6.94 -1.78 2.81
C ALA A 231 8.38 -2.32 2.95
N GLY A 232 8.58 -3.63 2.78
CA GLY A 232 9.90 -4.27 2.82
C GLY A 232 10.79 -3.85 1.66
N PHE A 233 10.26 -3.80 0.44
CA PHE A 233 10.99 -3.37 -0.74
C PHE A 233 11.43 -1.91 -0.62
N LEU A 234 10.51 -0.99 -0.29
CA LEU A 234 10.82 0.44 -0.10
C LEU A 234 11.90 0.64 0.96
N LYS A 235 11.78 -0.08 2.10
CA LYS A 235 12.81 -0.01 3.16
C LYS A 235 14.18 -0.41 2.62
N GLY A 236 14.26 -1.49 1.86
CA GLY A 236 15.53 -1.93 1.25
C GLY A 236 16.11 -0.85 0.34
N MET A 237 15.31 -0.31 -0.59
CA MET A 237 15.75 0.69 -1.55
C MET A 237 16.17 2.01 -0.88
N ILE A 238 15.39 2.51 0.06
CA ILE A 238 15.67 3.77 0.78
C ILE A 238 16.93 3.64 1.65
N GLU A 239 17.21 2.46 2.20
CA GLU A 239 18.43 2.18 2.98
C GLU A 239 19.64 1.82 2.12
N GLY A 240 19.54 1.97 0.78
CA GLY A 240 20.65 1.80 -0.15
C GLY A 240 21.07 0.37 -0.42
N LYS A 241 20.17 -0.59 -0.22
CA LYS A 241 20.41 -2.00 -0.60
C LYS A 241 20.28 -2.17 -2.13
N THR A 242 20.81 -3.28 -2.63
CA THR A 242 20.57 -3.67 -4.03
C THR A 242 19.08 -3.99 -4.26
N ILE A 243 18.64 -3.95 -5.52
CA ILE A 243 17.26 -4.29 -5.88
C ILE A 243 16.91 -5.72 -5.42
N GLU A 244 17.81 -6.68 -5.61
CA GLU A 244 17.60 -8.07 -5.19
C GLU A 244 17.48 -8.20 -3.66
N GLU A 245 18.29 -7.46 -2.89
CA GLU A 245 18.17 -7.42 -1.44
C GLU A 245 16.87 -6.77 -0.97
N ALA A 246 16.42 -5.72 -1.66
CA ALA A 246 15.13 -5.07 -1.41
C ALA A 246 13.96 -6.00 -1.72
N MET A 247 14.00 -6.70 -2.86
CA MET A 247 13.00 -7.73 -3.22
C MET A 247 12.95 -8.86 -2.20
N LYS A 248 14.12 -9.32 -1.73
CA LYS A 248 14.22 -10.35 -0.69
C LYS A 248 13.61 -9.87 0.63
N LEU A 249 13.85 -8.62 1.01
CA LEU A 249 13.27 -8.04 2.23
C LEU A 249 11.75 -7.91 2.11
N GLY A 250 11.24 -7.51 0.94
CA GLY A 250 9.82 -7.50 0.63
C GLY A 250 9.20 -8.89 0.75
N ALA A 251 9.79 -9.90 0.10
CA ALA A 251 9.32 -11.28 0.16
C ALA A 251 9.34 -11.85 1.58
N ALA A 252 10.39 -11.57 2.37
CA ALA A 252 10.46 -12.01 3.76
C ALA A 252 9.35 -11.39 4.61
N ASN A 253 9.10 -10.09 4.43
CA ASN A 253 8.04 -9.39 5.16
C ASN A 253 6.64 -9.89 4.76
N ALA A 254 6.41 -10.18 3.47
CA ALA A 254 5.19 -10.79 2.98
C ALA A 254 4.95 -12.18 3.60
N THR A 255 5.99 -13.04 3.64
CA THR A 255 5.91 -14.37 4.26
C THR A 255 5.53 -14.30 5.75
N GLU A 256 6.04 -13.31 6.49
CA GLU A 256 5.63 -13.10 7.89
C GLU A 256 4.14 -12.73 8.00
N THR A 257 3.61 -11.97 7.06
CA THR A 257 2.20 -11.57 7.03
C THR A 257 1.27 -12.76 6.76
N LEU A 258 1.69 -13.74 5.99
CA LEU A 258 0.90 -14.95 5.70
C LEU A 258 0.62 -15.85 6.92
N LYS A 259 1.30 -15.66 8.05
CA LYS A 259 1.27 -16.56 9.21
C LYS A 259 0.14 -16.28 10.21
N TYR A 260 -0.63 -15.21 10.02
CA TYR A 260 -1.70 -14.82 10.94
C TYR A 260 -2.92 -14.29 10.18
N PHE A 261 -4.07 -14.26 10.86
CA PHE A 261 -5.32 -13.77 10.30
C PHE A 261 -5.39 -12.24 10.35
N GLY A 262 -5.87 -11.61 9.28
CA GLY A 262 -5.94 -10.15 9.12
C GLY A 262 -4.64 -9.56 8.59
N ALA A 263 -4.67 -8.27 8.27
CA ALA A 263 -3.48 -7.59 7.74
C ALA A 263 -2.37 -7.45 8.81
N TRP A 264 -2.73 -7.17 10.08
CA TRP A 264 -1.75 -6.96 11.17
C TRP A 264 -2.35 -7.00 12.57
#